data_c913a24a41d8a407ea8b32017cafcda5
#
_entry.id   c913a24a41d8a407ea8b32017cafcda5
#
_cell.length_a   1.000
_cell.length_b   1.000
_cell.length_c   1.000
_cell.angle_alpha   90.00
_cell.angle_beta   90.00
_cell.angle_gamma   90.00
#
_symmetry.space_group_name_H-M   'P 1'
#
loop_
_entity.id
_entity.type
_entity.pdbx_description
1 polymer ?
#
loop_
_entity_poly.entity_id
_entity_poly.type
_entity_poly.pdbx_seq_one_letter_code
_entity_poly.pdbx_strand_id
1 'polypeptide(L)'
;SSAASDVYKRQIKSSIPRGKIRDFALDASIRAAAPYQFKKADTSLMINIKKEHIRVKQREKRTGISILFAVDSSGSMGVKKRMEAVKGAVMSLLKDAYEKRDKVGMLSFRRNRAEELLPFTRSIDLARKKLEKLSTGGKTPLSEGLLKAHNIIKTEMKRTKEVIPVLIFLSDGKANFSFSGKDPVVESLEIAKKIKKEKIKCIVIDTEEGFIKLEMARTLSEAMGADYYKLDNIKSEDLIQLVKNNI
;
A
#
# COMPACT_ATOMS: atom_id res chain seq x y z
N SER A 1 -10.95 19.79 -13.99
CA SER A 1 -11.18 18.50 -13.29
C SER A 1 -10.76 18.49 -11.80
N SER A 2 -10.66 19.64 -11.15
CA SER A 2 -10.26 19.77 -9.73
C SER A 2 -11.46 19.61 -8.77
N ALA A 3 -12.67 19.87 -9.20
CA ALA A 3 -13.88 19.85 -8.36
C ALA A 3 -14.31 18.41 -7.92
N ALA A 4 -14.11 17.40 -8.76
CA ALA A 4 -14.48 16.01 -8.43
C ALA A 4 -13.62 15.39 -7.32
N SER A 5 -12.40 15.89 -7.11
CA SER A 5 -11.48 15.41 -6.06
C SER A 5 -11.90 15.83 -4.64
N ASP A 6 -12.66 16.91 -4.50
CA ASP A 6 -13.02 17.47 -3.19
C ASP A 6 -14.27 16.86 -2.55
N VAL A 7 -15.12 16.23 -3.35
CA VAL A 7 -16.40 15.63 -2.89
C VAL A 7 -16.17 14.49 -1.88
N TYR A 8 -15.01 13.83 -1.90
CA TYR A 8 -14.74 12.65 -1.08
C TYR A 8 -13.87 12.91 0.17
N LYS A 9 -13.49 14.15 0.44
CA LYS A 9 -12.70 14.48 1.63
C LYS A 9 -13.63 14.79 2.79
N ARG A 10 -13.54 14.03 3.88
CA ARG A 10 -14.32 14.27 5.10
C ARG A 10 -13.90 15.60 5.73
N GLN A 11 -14.86 16.48 6.00
CA GLN A 11 -14.62 17.66 6.80
C GLN A 11 -14.40 17.24 8.27
N ILE A 12 -13.24 17.62 8.84
CA ILE A 12 -12.92 17.32 10.26
C ILE A 12 -13.14 18.55 11.11
N LYS A 13 -12.66 19.70 10.63
CA LYS A 13 -12.67 20.97 11.36
C LYS A 13 -12.94 22.12 10.40
N SER A 14 -13.19 23.30 10.96
CA SER A 14 -13.18 24.55 10.24
C SER A 14 -12.08 25.45 10.80
N SER A 15 -11.52 26.32 9.97
CA SER A 15 -10.50 27.30 10.37
C SER A 15 -10.76 28.66 9.76
N ILE A 16 -10.11 29.68 10.31
CA ILE A 16 -10.09 31.01 9.71
C ILE A 16 -9.32 30.94 8.38
N PRO A 17 -9.82 31.50 7.27
CA PRO A 17 -9.15 31.47 5.98
C PRO A 17 -7.80 32.20 6.03
N ARG A 18 -6.75 31.55 5.49
CA ARG A 18 -5.44 32.18 5.24
C ARG A 18 -5.30 32.38 3.73
N GLY A 19 -5.72 33.56 3.21
CA GLY A 19 -5.70 33.88 1.79
C GLY A 19 -7.03 33.65 1.06
N LYS A 20 -7.00 33.22 -0.23
CA LYS A 20 -8.21 33.04 -1.05
C LYS A 20 -9.13 31.96 -0.48
N ILE A 21 -10.42 32.29 -0.31
CA ILE A 21 -11.46 31.37 0.18
C ILE A 21 -11.76 30.36 -0.94
N ARG A 22 -11.41 29.09 -0.75
CA ARG A 22 -11.63 28.03 -1.75
C ARG A 22 -12.67 26.99 -1.33
N ASP A 23 -12.91 26.80 -0.04
CA ASP A 23 -13.81 25.75 0.48
C ASP A 23 -14.57 26.32 1.69
N PHE A 24 -15.63 27.04 1.42
CA PHE A 24 -16.41 27.76 2.43
C PHE A 24 -17.17 26.81 3.34
N ALA A 25 -17.05 27.00 4.65
CA ALA A 25 -17.76 26.24 5.69
C ALA A 25 -18.97 27.05 6.19
N LEU A 26 -20.10 26.96 5.47
CA LEU A 26 -21.31 27.77 5.76
C LEU A 26 -21.76 27.61 7.22
N ASP A 27 -21.95 26.38 7.70
CA ASP A 27 -22.39 26.08 9.07
C ASP A 27 -21.47 26.69 10.13
N ALA A 28 -20.16 26.51 10.00
CA ALA A 28 -19.19 27.08 10.91
C ALA A 28 -19.13 28.62 10.86
N SER A 29 -19.38 29.21 9.68
CA SER A 29 -19.44 30.67 9.53
C SER A 29 -20.69 31.27 10.16
N ILE A 30 -21.83 30.59 10.02
CA ILE A 30 -23.08 30.98 10.69
C ILE A 30 -22.89 30.93 12.21
N ARG A 31 -22.33 29.82 12.75
CA ARG A 31 -22.04 29.71 14.18
C ARG A 31 -21.08 30.79 14.70
N ALA A 32 -20.06 31.15 13.88
CA ALA A 32 -19.14 32.22 14.23
C ALA A 32 -19.80 33.61 14.22
N ALA A 33 -20.82 33.82 13.38
CA ALA A 33 -21.57 35.06 13.27
C ALA A 33 -22.68 35.18 14.33
N ALA A 34 -23.22 34.06 14.83
CA ALA A 34 -24.39 34.02 15.73
C ALA A 34 -24.29 34.93 16.95
N PRO A 35 -23.18 35.01 17.72
CA PRO A 35 -23.06 35.88 18.89
C PRO A 35 -23.17 37.38 18.55
N TYR A 36 -22.97 37.75 17.31
CA TYR A 36 -22.92 39.15 16.85
C TYR A 36 -24.21 39.63 16.16
N GLN A 37 -25.23 38.76 16.01
CA GLN A 37 -26.48 39.09 15.34
C GLN A 37 -27.35 40.06 16.16
N PHE A 38 -27.30 39.92 17.49
CA PHE A 38 -28.15 40.73 18.40
C PHE A 38 -27.75 42.20 18.53
N LYS A 39 -26.64 42.63 17.96
CA LYS A 39 -26.13 44.00 18.13
C LYS A 39 -26.53 44.98 17.05
N LYS A 40 -27.32 44.56 16.02
CA LYS A 40 -27.82 45.48 14.99
C LYS A 40 -29.21 45.08 14.51
N ALA A 41 -30.19 45.92 14.92
CA ALA A 41 -31.60 45.76 14.59
C ALA A 41 -31.98 46.32 13.19
N ASP A 42 -31.04 46.49 12.24
CA ASP A 42 -31.31 47.30 11.05
C ASP A 42 -30.78 46.71 9.74
N THR A 43 -30.91 45.40 9.57
CA THR A 43 -30.65 44.81 8.26
C THR A 43 -31.77 43.86 7.87
N SER A 44 -32.30 44.00 6.65
CA SER A 44 -33.29 43.08 6.04
C SER A 44 -32.81 41.64 5.85
N LEU A 45 -31.59 41.34 6.24
CA LEU A 45 -30.97 40.00 6.14
C LEU A 45 -31.17 39.24 7.45
N MET A 46 -31.71 38.02 7.37
CA MET A 46 -31.89 37.12 8.53
C MET A 46 -30.59 36.78 9.23
N ILE A 47 -29.46 36.71 8.50
CA ILE A 47 -28.13 36.40 9.05
C ILE A 47 -27.08 37.28 8.37
N ASN A 48 -26.34 38.06 9.15
CA ASN A 48 -25.25 38.92 8.66
C ASN A 48 -23.90 38.28 8.93
N ILE A 49 -23.23 37.75 7.88
CA ILE A 49 -21.91 37.13 7.97
C ILE A 49 -20.85 38.12 7.47
N LYS A 50 -20.06 38.68 8.39
CA LYS A 50 -18.91 39.51 8.05
C LYS A 50 -17.68 38.67 7.68
N LYS A 51 -16.66 39.29 7.04
CA LYS A 51 -15.40 38.62 6.66
C LYS A 51 -14.71 37.92 7.80
N GLU A 52 -14.73 38.46 9.02
CA GLU A 52 -14.16 37.90 10.24
C GLU A 52 -14.85 36.62 10.71
N HIS A 53 -16.12 36.39 10.33
CA HIS A 53 -16.90 35.21 10.66
C HIS A 53 -16.70 34.08 9.66
N ILE A 54 -16.07 34.35 8.52
CA ILE A 54 -15.87 33.33 7.48
C ILE A 54 -14.97 32.22 8.02
N ARG A 55 -15.42 31.00 7.80
CA ARG A 55 -14.66 29.75 8.10
C ARG A 55 -14.53 28.93 6.83
N VAL A 56 -13.40 28.26 6.69
CA VAL A 56 -13.12 27.32 5.61
C VAL A 56 -13.07 25.91 6.14
N LYS A 57 -13.52 24.96 5.32
CA LYS A 57 -13.50 23.54 5.68
C LYS A 57 -12.06 23.03 5.73
N GLN A 58 -11.66 22.46 6.85
CA GLN A 58 -10.47 21.62 6.92
C GLN A 58 -10.89 20.19 6.61
N ARG A 59 -10.41 19.68 5.50
CA ARG A 59 -10.69 18.32 5.06
C ARG A 59 -9.48 17.44 5.31
N GLU A 60 -9.72 16.26 5.86
CA GLU A 60 -8.69 15.24 5.97
C GLU A 60 -8.45 14.62 4.61
N LYS A 61 -7.20 14.62 4.21
CA LYS A 61 -6.73 13.90 3.05
C LYS A 61 -6.41 12.48 3.49
N ARG A 62 -7.33 11.54 3.31
CA ARG A 62 -7.00 10.13 3.54
C ARG A 62 -6.09 9.65 2.42
N THR A 63 -4.84 9.44 2.73
CA THR A 63 -3.88 8.77 1.87
C THR A 63 -4.23 7.28 1.85
N GLY A 64 -4.58 6.74 0.69
CA GLY A 64 -4.81 5.30 0.54
C GLY A 64 -3.49 4.55 0.51
N ILE A 65 -3.50 3.30 0.93
CA ILE A 65 -2.35 2.40 0.89
C ILE A 65 -2.50 1.51 -0.34
N SER A 66 -1.40 1.23 -1.04
CA SER A 66 -1.34 0.21 -2.09
C SER A 66 -0.33 -0.86 -1.70
N ILE A 67 -0.84 -2.03 -1.31
CA ILE A 67 -0.06 -3.16 -0.83
C ILE A 67 0.18 -4.12 -2.00
N LEU A 68 1.44 -4.34 -2.36
CA LEU A 68 1.83 -5.33 -3.35
C LEU A 68 2.44 -6.55 -2.67
N PHE A 69 1.83 -7.70 -2.85
CA PHE A 69 2.43 -8.99 -2.50
C PHE A 69 3.29 -9.49 -3.67
N ALA A 70 4.56 -9.72 -3.41
CA ALA A 70 5.48 -10.39 -4.32
C ALA A 70 5.85 -11.76 -3.73
N VAL A 71 5.38 -12.83 -4.37
CA VAL A 71 5.39 -14.16 -3.78
C VAL A 71 6.25 -15.09 -4.60
N ASP A 72 7.27 -15.64 -3.95
CA ASP A 72 8.01 -16.77 -4.48
C ASP A 72 7.12 -18.02 -4.50
N SER A 73 6.79 -18.47 -5.70
CA SER A 73 6.04 -19.71 -5.91
C SER A 73 6.91 -20.84 -6.48
N SER A 74 8.24 -20.72 -6.38
CA SER A 74 9.20 -21.79 -6.66
C SER A 74 9.23 -22.82 -5.53
N GLY A 75 9.79 -24.03 -5.78
CA GLY A 75 9.96 -25.08 -4.79
C GLY A 75 8.79 -26.07 -4.67
N SER A 76 8.95 -27.12 -3.84
CA SER A 76 8.16 -28.34 -3.96
C SER A 76 7.05 -28.57 -2.92
N MET A 77 7.29 -28.41 -1.61
CA MET A 77 6.28 -28.82 -0.60
C MET A 77 5.76 -27.71 0.31
N GLY A 78 6.58 -26.80 0.80
CA GLY A 78 6.16 -25.68 1.63
C GLY A 78 5.32 -24.63 0.89
N VAL A 79 5.39 -24.62 -0.44
CA VAL A 79 4.72 -23.63 -1.32
C VAL A 79 3.19 -23.64 -1.17
N LYS A 80 2.55 -24.80 -1.01
CA LYS A 80 1.09 -24.86 -0.87
C LYS A 80 0.61 -24.16 0.40
N LYS A 81 1.19 -24.49 1.56
CA LYS A 81 0.84 -23.86 2.84
C LYS A 81 1.10 -22.36 2.83
N ARG A 82 2.25 -21.95 2.31
CA ARG A 82 2.64 -20.57 2.12
C ARG A 82 1.65 -19.81 1.26
N MET A 83 1.27 -20.40 0.12
CA MET A 83 0.34 -19.83 -0.81
C MET A 83 -1.08 -19.68 -0.23
N GLU A 84 -1.55 -20.64 0.55
CA GLU A 84 -2.84 -20.54 1.26
C GLU A 84 -2.81 -19.42 2.31
N ALA A 85 -1.72 -19.27 3.07
CA ALA A 85 -1.56 -18.17 4.01
C ALA A 85 -1.58 -16.81 3.31
N VAL A 86 -0.89 -16.68 2.16
CA VAL A 86 -0.89 -15.44 1.36
C VAL A 86 -2.27 -15.15 0.79
N LYS A 87 -2.96 -16.13 0.24
CA LYS A 87 -4.34 -15.98 -0.25
C LYS A 87 -5.26 -15.47 0.86
N GLY A 88 -5.17 -16.08 2.04
CA GLY A 88 -5.91 -15.68 3.24
C GLY A 88 -5.63 -14.21 3.62
N ALA A 89 -4.36 -13.82 3.67
CA ALA A 89 -3.94 -12.46 3.99
C ALA A 89 -4.43 -11.44 2.95
N VAL A 90 -4.30 -11.72 1.65
CA VAL A 90 -4.80 -10.85 0.57
C VAL A 90 -6.30 -10.67 0.68
N MET A 91 -7.06 -11.74 0.89
CA MET A 91 -8.52 -11.68 1.02
C MET A 91 -8.96 -10.92 2.27
N SER A 92 -8.26 -11.09 3.39
CA SER A 92 -8.56 -10.38 4.63
C SER A 92 -8.25 -8.88 4.53
N LEU A 93 -7.08 -8.53 3.95
CA LEU A 93 -6.75 -7.13 3.69
C LEU A 93 -7.74 -6.44 2.75
N LEU A 94 -8.25 -7.15 1.74
CA LEU A 94 -9.28 -6.60 0.85
C LEU A 94 -10.62 -6.36 1.56
N LYS A 95 -11.01 -7.20 2.52
CA LYS A 95 -12.20 -6.96 3.35
C LYS A 95 -12.04 -5.68 4.19
N ASP A 96 -10.88 -5.50 4.82
CA ASP A 96 -10.56 -4.29 5.60
C ASP A 96 -10.40 -3.04 4.72
N ALA A 97 -9.88 -3.21 3.52
CA ALA A 97 -9.61 -2.12 2.58
C ALA A 97 -10.87 -1.45 2.01
N TYR A 98 -12.02 -2.14 2.03
CA TYR A 98 -13.27 -1.60 1.51
C TYR A 98 -13.65 -0.26 2.15
N GLU A 99 -13.41 -0.11 3.45
CA GLU A 99 -13.67 1.13 4.21
C GLU A 99 -12.56 2.18 4.07
N LYS A 100 -11.34 1.78 3.74
CA LYS A 100 -10.12 2.61 3.87
C LYS A 100 -9.54 3.15 2.57
N ARG A 101 -10.10 2.82 1.41
CA ARG A 101 -9.55 3.15 0.08
C ARG A 101 -8.22 2.48 -0.27
N ASP A 102 -7.81 1.47 0.48
CA ASP A 102 -6.61 0.71 0.22
C ASP A 102 -6.79 -0.20 -0.98
N LYS A 103 -5.70 -0.51 -1.66
CA LYS A 103 -5.66 -1.44 -2.78
C LYS A 103 -4.70 -2.56 -2.49
N VAL A 104 -5.01 -3.74 -2.98
CA VAL A 104 -4.12 -4.89 -2.89
C VAL A 104 -3.81 -5.39 -4.29
N GLY A 105 -2.55 -5.66 -4.55
CA GLY A 105 -2.06 -6.30 -5.76
C GLY A 105 -1.22 -7.52 -5.42
N MET A 106 -0.97 -8.40 -6.39
CA MET A 106 -0.15 -9.58 -6.22
C MET A 106 0.61 -9.90 -7.48
N LEU A 107 1.89 -10.18 -7.34
CA LEU A 107 2.70 -10.84 -8.35
C LEU A 107 3.25 -12.15 -7.80
N SER A 108 3.52 -13.08 -8.69
CA SER A 108 4.23 -14.32 -8.38
C SER A 108 5.44 -14.45 -9.31
N PHE A 109 6.53 -14.98 -8.78
CA PHE A 109 7.72 -15.27 -9.59
C PHE A 109 8.15 -16.72 -9.40
N ARG A 110 8.43 -17.37 -10.54
CA ARG A 110 8.84 -18.76 -10.61
C ARG A 110 9.44 -19.12 -11.98
N ARG A 111 10.16 -20.24 -12.06
CA ARG A 111 10.85 -20.70 -13.27
C ARG A 111 11.85 -19.65 -13.77
N ASN A 112 11.51 -18.84 -14.74
CA ASN A 112 12.36 -17.83 -15.34
C ASN A 112 11.67 -16.48 -15.52
N ARG A 113 10.51 -16.25 -14.87
CA ARG A 113 9.74 -15.00 -15.01
C ARG A 113 8.90 -14.65 -13.78
N ALA A 114 8.59 -13.36 -13.68
CA ALA A 114 7.61 -12.82 -12.76
C ALA A 114 6.32 -12.42 -13.49
N GLU A 115 5.18 -12.76 -12.93
CA GLU A 115 3.85 -12.51 -13.49
C GLU A 115 2.97 -11.74 -12.50
N GLU A 116 2.32 -10.68 -12.98
CA GLU A 116 1.31 -9.96 -12.20
C GLU A 116 0.00 -10.76 -12.23
N LEU A 117 -0.33 -11.36 -11.11
CA LEU A 117 -1.53 -12.19 -10.96
C LEU A 117 -2.76 -11.37 -10.65
N LEU A 118 -2.61 -10.36 -9.81
CA LEU A 118 -3.66 -9.46 -9.38
C LEU A 118 -3.17 -8.02 -9.52
N PRO A 119 -3.67 -7.24 -10.50
CA PRO A 119 -3.45 -5.80 -10.54
C PRO A 119 -4.01 -5.12 -9.30
N PHE A 120 -3.48 -3.96 -8.92
CA PHE A 120 -3.99 -3.21 -7.78
C PHE A 120 -5.50 -3.00 -7.86
N THR A 121 -6.22 -3.59 -6.92
CA THR A 121 -7.68 -3.61 -6.87
C THR A 121 -8.21 -3.48 -5.45
N ARG A 122 -9.49 -3.10 -5.34
CA ARG A 122 -10.33 -3.20 -4.14
C ARG A 122 -11.38 -4.30 -4.28
N SER A 123 -11.46 -4.95 -5.43
CA SER A 123 -12.46 -5.95 -5.73
C SER A 123 -12.09 -7.31 -5.14
N ILE A 124 -12.85 -7.75 -4.16
CA ILE A 124 -12.74 -9.07 -3.54
C ILE A 124 -13.01 -10.19 -4.56
N ASP A 125 -13.99 -9.99 -5.43
CA ASP A 125 -14.37 -11.00 -6.44
C ASP A 125 -13.28 -11.19 -7.49
N LEU A 126 -12.64 -10.10 -7.94
CA LEU A 126 -11.52 -10.19 -8.86
C LEU A 126 -10.34 -10.92 -8.22
N ALA A 127 -10.02 -10.60 -6.97
CA ALA A 127 -8.96 -11.25 -6.22
C ALA A 127 -9.21 -12.75 -6.07
N ARG A 128 -10.42 -13.14 -5.67
CA ARG A 128 -10.80 -14.56 -5.53
C ARG A 128 -10.57 -15.32 -6.83
N LYS A 129 -11.13 -14.86 -7.95
CA LYS A 129 -10.99 -15.51 -9.27
C LYS A 129 -9.53 -15.64 -9.72
N LYS A 130 -8.69 -14.67 -9.40
CA LYS A 130 -7.27 -14.67 -9.81
C LYS A 130 -6.42 -15.57 -8.89
N LEU A 131 -6.69 -15.56 -7.59
CA LEU A 131 -5.94 -16.34 -6.59
C LEU A 131 -6.21 -17.85 -6.67
N GLU A 132 -7.38 -18.27 -7.18
CA GLU A 132 -7.69 -19.68 -7.41
C GLU A 132 -6.78 -20.34 -8.47
N LYS A 133 -6.28 -19.56 -9.45
CA LYS A 133 -5.48 -20.06 -10.59
C LYS A 133 -3.98 -20.09 -10.34
N LEU A 134 -3.52 -19.93 -9.10
CA LEU A 134 -2.10 -19.94 -8.78
C LEU A 134 -1.46 -21.31 -8.96
N SER A 135 -0.43 -21.36 -9.79
CA SER A 135 0.41 -22.54 -9.98
C SER A 135 1.78 -22.39 -9.31
N THR A 136 2.36 -23.49 -8.86
CA THR A 136 3.60 -23.53 -8.07
C THR A 136 4.67 -24.39 -8.75
N GLY A 137 5.96 -24.18 -8.39
CA GLY A 137 7.10 -24.99 -8.77
C GLY A 137 8.05 -24.35 -9.80
N GLY A 138 9.28 -24.83 -9.82
CA GLY A 138 10.35 -24.41 -10.72
C GLY A 138 11.46 -23.60 -10.05
N LYS A 139 12.31 -22.92 -10.86
CA LYS A 139 13.42 -22.08 -10.40
C LYS A 139 12.91 -20.78 -9.75
N THR A 140 13.80 -20.08 -9.04
CA THR A 140 13.52 -18.82 -8.36
C THR A 140 14.19 -17.65 -9.08
N PRO A 141 13.48 -16.93 -9.96
CA PRO A 141 13.97 -15.71 -10.62
C PRO A 141 13.79 -14.51 -9.67
N LEU A 142 14.59 -14.45 -8.60
CA LEU A 142 14.46 -13.47 -7.52
C LEU A 142 14.61 -12.04 -8.05
N SER A 143 15.64 -11.80 -8.87
CA SER A 143 15.92 -10.49 -9.47
C SER A 143 14.77 -9.98 -10.34
N GLU A 144 14.16 -10.88 -11.14
CA GLU A 144 13.00 -10.51 -11.96
C GLU A 144 11.77 -10.22 -11.11
N GLY A 145 11.55 -11.00 -10.04
CA GLY A 145 10.51 -10.74 -9.05
C GLY A 145 10.62 -9.33 -8.45
N LEU A 146 11.82 -8.96 -8.01
CA LEU A 146 12.12 -7.63 -7.46
C LEU A 146 11.93 -6.53 -8.50
N LEU A 147 12.45 -6.71 -9.72
CA LEU A 147 12.34 -5.73 -10.79
C LEU A 147 10.88 -5.51 -11.19
N LYS A 148 10.11 -6.58 -11.32
CA LYS A 148 8.67 -6.50 -11.64
C LYS A 148 7.89 -5.81 -10.54
N ALA A 149 8.14 -6.16 -9.26
CA ALA A 149 7.52 -5.51 -8.11
C ALA A 149 7.80 -4.00 -8.10
N HIS A 150 9.05 -3.62 -8.29
CA HIS A 150 9.47 -2.24 -8.38
C HIS A 150 8.71 -1.47 -9.48
N ASN A 151 8.62 -2.04 -10.68
CA ASN A 151 7.94 -1.41 -11.82
C ASN A 151 6.43 -1.25 -11.60
N ILE A 152 5.77 -2.26 -11.00
CA ILE A 152 4.34 -2.21 -10.66
C ILE A 152 4.07 -1.09 -9.65
N ILE A 153 4.88 -1.00 -8.59
CA ILE A 153 4.76 0.04 -7.56
C ILE A 153 4.99 1.44 -8.17
N LYS A 154 6.02 1.61 -8.98
CA LYS A 154 6.29 2.90 -9.67
C LYS A 154 5.13 3.33 -10.55
N THR A 155 4.50 2.40 -11.24
CA THR A 155 3.34 2.67 -12.08
C THR A 155 2.16 3.12 -11.23
N GLU A 156 1.91 2.47 -10.09
CA GLU A 156 0.84 2.86 -9.16
C GLU A 156 1.09 4.23 -8.52
N MET A 157 2.32 4.53 -8.12
CA MET A 157 2.69 5.85 -7.58
C MET A 157 2.47 6.98 -8.60
N LYS A 158 2.73 6.73 -9.89
CA LYS A 158 2.44 7.69 -10.97
C LYS A 158 0.94 7.89 -11.20
N ARG A 159 0.14 6.82 -11.11
CA ARG A 159 -1.32 6.86 -11.29
C ARG A 159 -2.04 7.52 -10.13
N THR A 160 -1.54 7.32 -8.92
CA THR A 160 -2.18 7.75 -7.67
C THR A 160 -1.20 8.63 -6.90
N LYS A 161 -1.26 9.95 -7.12
CA LYS A 161 -0.28 10.93 -6.57
C LYS A 161 -0.15 10.94 -5.04
N GLU A 162 -1.07 10.33 -4.31
CA GLU A 162 -1.13 10.38 -2.85
C GLU A 162 -1.40 8.99 -2.29
N VAL A 163 -0.55 8.03 -2.69
CA VAL A 163 -0.61 6.67 -2.21
C VAL A 163 0.67 6.34 -1.43
N ILE A 164 0.51 5.60 -0.34
CA ILE A 164 1.64 4.99 0.37
C ILE A 164 1.84 3.59 -0.21
N PRO A 165 2.91 3.35 -0.98
CA PRO A 165 3.19 2.03 -1.50
C PRO A 165 3.84 1.17 -0.41
N VAL A 166 3.38 -0.06 -0.28
CA VAL A 166 3.95 -1.09 0.59
C VAL A 166 4.24 -2.33 -0.23
N LEU A 167 5.46 -2.83 -0.17
CA LEU A 167 5.88 -4.09 -0.77
C LEU A 167 6.03 -5.15 0.30
N ILE A 168 5.27 -6.23 0.20
CA ILE A 168 5.43 -7.43 1.02
C ILE A 168 6.07 -8.49 0.14
N PHE A 169 7.32 -8.82 0.43
CA PHE A 169 8.12 -9.76 -0.35
C PHE A 169 8.30 -11.08 0.40
N LEU A 170 7.74 -12.16 -0.13
CA LEU A 170 7.78 -13.50 0.46
C LEU A 170 8.73 -14.39 -0.34
N SER A 171 9.87 -14.74 0.23
CA SER A 171 10.87 -15.61 -0.38
C SER A 171 11.84 -16.13 0.69
N ASP A 172 12.50 -17.24 0.41
CA ASP A 172 13.66 -17.72 1.18
C ASP A 172 14.97 -16.99 0.79
N GLY A 173 14.88 -16.04 -0.13
CA GLY A 173 16.01 -15.24 -0.62
C GLY A 173 16.95 -15.98 -1.57
N LYS A 174 16.74 -17.27 -1.83
CA LYS A 174 17.56 -18.01 -2.79
C LYS A 174 17.31 -17.52 -4.20
N ALA A 175 18.39 -17.18 -4.91
CA ALA A 175 18.36 -16.78 -6.31
C ALA A 175 19.13 -17.81 -7.12
N ASN A 176 18.46 -18.45 -8.07
CA ASN A 176 19.08 -19.48 -8.93
C ASN A 176 18.85 -19.23 -10.43
N PHE A 177 18.38 -18.05 -10.77
CA PHE A 177 18.18 -17.59 -12.15
C PHE A 177 18.46 -16.09 -12.26
N SER A 178 19.24 -15.69 -13.26
CA SER A 178 19.52 -14.30 -13.64
C SER A 178 19.02 -14.05 -15.05
N PHE A 179 18.47 -12.88 -15.31
CA PHE A 179 18.04 -12.47 -16.66
C PHE A 179 19.15 -11.72 -17.41
N SER A 180 20.14 -11.17 -16.71
CA SER A 180 21.24 -10.41 -17.33
C SER A 180 22.52 -11.22 -17.54
N GLY A 181 22.54 -12.50 -17.08
CA GLY A 181 23.74 -13.34 -17.13
C GLY A 181 24.76 -13.06 -16.01
N LYS A 182 24.46 -12.15 -15.09
CA LYS A 182 25.26 -11.91 -13.87
C LYS A 182 25.00 -13.02 -12.84
N ASP A 183 25.76 -13.00 -11.77
CA ASP A 183 25.43 -13.79 -10.57
C ASP A 183 24.02 -13.42 -10.09
N PRO A 184 23.11 -14.40 -9.91
CA PRO A 184 21.71 -14.14 -9.54
C PRO A 184 21.56 -13.40 -8.21
N VAL A 185 22.44 -13.65 -7.25
CA VAL A 185 22.40 -12.99 -5.92
C VAL A 185 22.83 -11.53 -6.06
N VAL A 186 23.94 -11.28 -6.77
CA VAL A 186 24.44 -9.92 -7.00
C VAL A 186 23.42 -9.08 -7.73
N GLU A 187 22.80 -9.61 -8.79
CA GLU A 187 21.75 -8.95 -9.57
C GLU A 187 20.55 -8.59 -8.67
N SER A 188 20.11 -9.52 -7.82
CA SER A 188 18.99 -9.29 -6.89
C SER A 188 19.29 -8.19 -5.87
N LEU A 189 20.51 -8.17 -5.31
CA LEU A 189 20.94 -7.14 -4.36
C LEU A 189 21.09 -5.76 -5.01
N GLU A 190 21.50 -5.67 -6.28
CA GLU A 190 21.52 -4.42 -7.04
C GLU A 190 20.11 -3.81 -7.16
N ILE A 191 19.11 -4.64 -7.45
CA ILE A 191 17.71 -4.20 -7.56
C ILE A 191 17.13 -3.83 -6.18
N ALA A 192 17.43 -4.62 -5.15
CA ALA A 192 17.06 -4.34 -3.77
C ALA A 192 17.52 -2.95 -3.32
N LYS A 193 18.78 -2.60 -3.59
CA LYS A 193 19.34 -1.27 -3.31
C LYS A 193 18.63 -0.14 -4.08
N LYS A 194 18.13 -0.39 -5.30
CA LYS A 194 17.32 0.59 -6.05
C LYS A 194 15.97 0.85 -5.37
N ILE A 195 15.30 -0.21 -4.90
CA ILE A 195 14.04 -0.10 -4.16
C ILE A 195 14.23 0.73 -2.89
N LYS A 196 15.31 0.49 -2.14
CA LYS A 196 15.65 1.26 -0.94
C LYS A 196 15.81 2.76 -1.21
N LYS A 197 16.48 3.12 -2.32
CA LYS A 197 16.70 4.53 -2.71
C LYS A 197 15.38 5.29 -2.98
N GLU A 198 14.35 4.60 -3.44
CA GLU A 198 13.05 5.19 -3.73
C GLU A 198 12.14 5.30 -2.50
N LYS A 199 12.62 4.91 -1.32
CA LYS A 199 11.91 4.98 -0.03
C LYS A 199 10.56 4.26 -0.05
N ILE A 200 10.46 3.18 -0.84
CA ILE A 200 9.31 2.28 -0.84
C ILE A 200 9.35 1.51 0.48
N LYS A 201 8.24 1.49 1.21
CA LYS A 201 8.14 0.71 2.44
C LYS A 201 8.10 -0.78 2.11
N CYS A 202 9.02 -1.54 2.66
CA CYS A 202 9.19 -2.95 2.34
C CYS A 202 9.15 -3.81 3.60
N ILE A 203 8.51 -4.96 3.48
CA ILE A 203 8.49 -6.03 4.48
C ILE A 203 8.97 -7.30 3.78
N VAL A 204 10.00 -7.94 4.29
CA VAL A 204 10.48 -9.24 3.80
C VAL A 204 10.04 -10.32 4.78
N ILE A 205 9.32 -11.30 4.24
CA ILE A 205 8.87 -12.47 4.99
C ILE A 205 9.69 -13.66 4.50
N ASP A 206 10.58 -14.11 5.36
CA ASP A 206 11.43 -15.25 5.13
C ASP A 206 10.62 -16.54 5.21
N THR A 207 10.68 -17.30 4.15
CA THR A 207 9.98 -18.57 3.99
C THR A 207 10.92 -19.77 4.02
N GLU A 208 12.16 -19.58 4.50
CA GLU A 208 13.15 -20.64 4.59
C GLU A 208 12.73 -21.67 5.63
N GLU A 209 12.60 -22.93 5.18
CA GLU A 209 12.32 -24.09 6.00
C GLU A 209 13.58 -24.98 6.10
N GLY A 210 13.82 -25.60 7.27
CA GLY A 210 14.89 -26.56 7.48
C GLY A 210 15.89 -26.18 8.58
N PHE A 211 16.81 -27.11 8.86
CA PHE A 211 17.81 -26.96 9.91
C PHE A 211 18.99 -26.08 9.51
N ILE A 212 19.34 -26.05 8.23
CA ILE A 212 20.41 -25.19 7.69
C ILE A 212 19.78 -23.91 7.16
N LYS A 213 20.07 -22.79 7.82
CA LYS A 213 19.58 -21.46 7.46
C LYS A 213 20.68 -20.70 6.76
N LEU A 214 20.43 -20.29 5.52
CA LEU A 214 21.38 -19.51 4.73
C LEU A 214 21.25 -18.00 4.95
N GLU A 215 20.19 -17.56 5.65
CA GLU A 215 19.89 -16.14 5.96
C GLU A 215 19.89 -15.20 4.73
N MET A 216 19.67 -15.78 3.54
CA MET A 216 19.66 -15.03 2.28
C MET A 216 18.53 -13.99 2.25
N ALA A 217 17.36 -14.33 2.79
CA ALA A 217 16.24 -13.40 2.91
C ALA A 217 16.55 -12.23 3.85
N ARG A 218 17.36 -12.44 4.89
CA ARG A 218 17.83 -11.38 5.79
C ARG A 218 18.75 -10.41 5.04
N THR A 219 19.75 -10.93 4.32
CA THR A 219 20.66 -10.13 3.50
C THR A 219 19.87 -9.28 2.47
N LEU A 220 18.85 -9.86 1.87
CA LEU A 220 17.95 -9.15 0.95
C LEU A 220 17.19 -8.03 1.66
N SER A 221 16.64 -8.30 2.87
CA SER A 221 15.91 -7.30 3.64
C SER A 221 16.76 -6.09 4.00
N GLU A 222 17.99 -6.30 4.40
CA GLU A 222 18.96 -5.23 4.70
C GLU A 222 19.27 -4.39 3.45
N ALA A 223 19.48 -5.05 2.31
CA ALA A 223 19.72 -4.37 1.04
C ALA A 223 18.52 -3.54 0.58
N MET A 224 17.27 -4.00 0.87
CA MET A 224 16.03 -3.28 0.59
C MET A 224 15.73 -2.19 1.63
N GLY A 225 16.36 -2.24 2.82
CA GLY A 225 15.95 -1.45 3.98
C GLY A 225 14.55 -1.82 4.47
N ALA A 226 14.25 -3.11 4.44
CA ALA A 226 12.96 -3.68 4.77
C ALA A 226 12.92 -4.23 6.20
N ASP A 227 11.73 -4.27 6.79
CA ASP A 227 11.48 -5.00 8.02
C ASP A 227 11.48 -6.51 7.72
N TYR A 228 12.15 -7.29 8.58
CA TYR A 228 12.35 -8.73 8.38
C TYR A 228 11.52 -9.56 9.37
N TYR A 229 10.80 -10.54 8.86
CA TYR A 229 10.01 -11.48 9.65
C TYR A 229 10.17 -12.92 9.12
N LYS A 230 9.99 -13.91 10.00
CA LYS A 230 9.91 -15.32 9.62
C LYS A 230 8.48 -15.78 9.51
N LEU A 231 8.17 -16.57 8.48
CA LEU A 231 6.80 -17.04 8.21
C LEU A 231 6.27 -17.93 9.36
N ASP A 232 7.11 -18.75 9.98
CA ASP A 232 6.71 -19.64 11.10
C ASP A 232 6.14 -18.89 12.31
N ASN A 233 6.48 -17.61 12.44
CA ASN A 233 6.04 -16.73 13.52
C ASN A 233 4.83 -15.88 13.14
N ILE A 234 4.27 -16.02 11.93
CA ILE A 234 3.24 -15.13 11.41
C ILE A 234 2.00 -15.91 11.00
N LYS A 235 0.90 -15.70 11.72
CA LYS A 235 -0.44 -16.09 11.27
C LYS A 235 -0.95 -15.08 10.24
N SER A 236 -1.93 -15.47 9.41
CA SER A 236 -2.52 -14.56 8.42
C SER A 236 -3.07 -13.25 9.01
N GLU A 237 -3.52 -13.29 10.27
CA GLU A 237 -3.98 -12.10 11.03
C GLU A 237 -2.83 -11.18 11.43
N ASP A 238 -1.66 -11.76 11.73
CA ASP A 238 -0.45 -11.01 12.10
C ASP A 238 0.12 -10.24 10.91
N LEU A 239 0.01 -10.76 9.68
CA LEU A 239 0.39 -10.04 8.46
C LEU A 239 -0.40 -8.73 8.30
N ILE A 240 -1.67 -8.74 8.65
CA ILE A 240 -2.53 -7.55 8.62
C ILE A 240 -2.07 -6.54 9.67
N GLN A 241 -1.77 -7.00 10.88
CA GLN A 241 -1.27 -6.14 11.95
C GLN A 241 0.11 -5.57 11.62
N LEU A 242 1.00 -6.38 11.05
CA LEU A 242 2.32 -5.93 10.60
C LEU A 242 2.22 -4.81 9.56
N VAL A 243 1.34 -4.96 8.56
CA VAL A 243 1.09 -3.90 7.58
C VAL A 243 0.56 -2.65 8.27
N LYS A 244 -0.40 -2.79 9.21
CA LYS A 244 -1.01 -1.65 9.91
C LYS A 244 -0.03 -0.93 10.86
N ASN A 245 0.85 -1.65 11.51
CA ASN A 245 1.82 -1.08 12.46
C ASN A 245 3.00 -0.41 11.75
N ASN A 246 3.24 -0.78 10.51
CA ASN A 246 4.35 -0.29 9.70
C ASN A 246 3.97 0.84 8.74
N ILE A 247 2.77 1.39 8.80
CA ILE A 247 2.26 2.51 8.01
C ILE A 247 1.93 3.69 8.89
#